data_ab2c5b8f758cca5df536d8aff74e8036
#
_entry.id   ab2c5b8f758cca5df536d8aff74e8036
#
_cell.length_a   1.000
_cell.length_b   1.000
_cell.length_c   1.000
_cell.angle_alpha   90.00
_cell.angle_beta   90.00
_cell.angle_gamma   90.00
#
_symmetry.space_group_name_H-M   'P 1'
#
loop_
_entity.id
_entity.type
_entity.pdbx_description
1 polymer ?
#
loop_
_entity_poly.entity_id
_entity_poly.type
_entity_poly.pdbx_seq_one_letter_code
_entity_poly.pdbx_strand_id
1 'polypeptide(L)'
;MLKYITHCDEVELVHVTTEDSLGSILETGIRPSAFGDMAVGEDDGAGVYAVRNDARLIQKVLDYVVDTETLGYVYAVKFRYKGRYRECVDSVEHSSHGGYILIPKSECPSGIPAKDIISYRRLMT
;
A
#
# COMPACT_ATOMS: atom_id res chain seq x y z
N MET A 1 11.80 12.40 -12.40
CA MET A 1 10.36 12.11 -12.59
C MET A 1 10.11 10.64 -12.35
N LEU A 2 9.11 10.33 -11.56
CA LEU A 2 8.73 8.95 -11.30
C LEU A 2 8.10 8.31 -12.55
N LYS A 3 8.40 7.03 -12.76
CA LYS A 3 7.83 6.25 -13.86
C LYS A 3 6.77 5.32 -13.34
N TYR A 4 5.62 5.31 -14.00
CA TYR A 4 4.47 4.49 -13.60
C TYR A 4 4.01 3.61 -14.73
N ILE A 5 3.51 2.42 -14.36
CA ILE A 5 2.77 1.53 -15.26
C ILE A 5 1.38 1.35 -14.66
N THR A 6 0.36 1.45 -15.51
CA THR A 6 -1.01 1.17 -15.13
C THR A 6 -1.33 -0.29 -15.45
N HIS A 7 -1.86 -1.00 -14.47
CA HIS A 7 -2.34 -2.38 -14.60
C HIS A 7 -3.86 -2.40 -14.44
N CYS A 8 -4.49 -3.41 -15.01
CA CYS A 8 -5.92 -3.66 -14.80
C CYS A 8 -6.12 -5.18 -14.75
N ASP A 9 -5.97 -5.75 -13.56
CA ASP A 9 -6.03 -7.19 -13.36
C ASP A 9 -6.39 -7.52 -11.91
N GLU A 10 -6.36 -8.81 -11.58
CA GLU A 10 -6.51 -9.30 -10.21
C GLU A 10 -5.12 -9.56 -9.62
N VAL A 11 -4.89 -9.06 -8.41
CA VAL A 11 -3.58 -9.10 -7.78
C VAL A 11 -3.70 -9.24 -6.27
N GLU A 12 -2.71 -9.91 -5.66
CA GLU A 12 -2.51 -9.91 -4.21
C GLU A 12 -1.45 -8.88 -3.86
N LEU A 13 -1.79 -7.98 -2.95
CA LEU A 13 -0.91 -6.90 -2.51
C LEU A 13 -0.76 -6.91 -1.00
N VAL A 14 0.25 -6.18 -0.53
CA VAL A 14 0.54 -6.04 0.90
C VAL A 14 0.48 -4.57 1.28
N HIS A 15 -0.33 -4.28 2.29
CA HIS A 15 -0.40 -2.97 2.94
C HIS A 15 0.31 -3.06 4.28
N VAL A 16 1.31 -2.22 4.49
CA VAL A 16 2.06 -2.18 5.76
C VAL A 16 1.42 -1.14 6.65
N THR A 17 1.08 -1.54 7.87
CA THR A 17 0.34 -0.68 8.80
C THR A 17 0.88 -0.80 10.21
N THR A 18 0.53 0.18 11.05
CA THR A 18 0.90 0.18 12.46
C THR A 18 -0.09 -0.64 13.28
N GLU A 19 0.35 -1.01 14.49
CA GLU A 19 -0.50 -1.71 15.46
C GLU A 19 -1.81 -0.98 15.72
N ASP A 20 -1.77 0.36 15.83
CA ASP A 20 -2.94 1.17 16.13
C ASP A 20 -4.02 1.08 15.05
N SER A 21 -3.63 0.85 13.80
CA SER A 21 -4.57 0.79 12.68
C SER A 21 -5.04 -0.63 12.36
N LEU A 22 -4.35 -1.65 12.83
CA LEU A 22 -4.61 -3.03 12.43
C LEU A 22 -6.04 -3.48 12.78
N GLY A 23 -6.50 -3.20 14.01
CA GLY A 23 -7.83 -3.61 14.43
C GLY A 23 -8.94 -3.03 13.55
N SER A 24 -8.84 -1.74 13.24
CA SER A 24 -9.79 -1.07 12.34
C SER A 24 -9.76 -1.66 10.94
N ILE A 25 -8.56 -1.96 10.42
CA ILE A 25 -8.40 -2.56 9.09
C ILE A 25 -9.05 -3.94 9.03
N LEU A 26 -8.86 -4.77 10.03
CA LEU A 26 -9.45 -6.11 10.06
C LEU A 26 -10.96 -6.07 10.17
N GLU A 27 -11.51 -5.04 10.81
CA GLU A 27 -12.95 -4.90 11.01
C GLU A 27 -13.64 -4.23 9.83
N THR A 28 -13.07 -3.13 9.30
CA THR A 28 -13.73 -2.27 8.31
C THR A 28 -13.02 -2.20 6.97
N GLY A 29 -11.81 -2.74 6.84
CA GLY A 29 -11.01 -2.68 5.63
C GLY A 29 -9.98 -1.58 5.62
N ILE A 30 -9.26 -1.45 4.49
CA ILE A 30 -8.20 -0.46 4.33
C ILE A 30 -8.80 0.79 3.71
N ARG A 31 -8.77 1.91 4.43
CA ARG A 31 -9.30 3.18 3.95
C ARG A 31 -8.33 3.86 3.00
N PRO A 32 -8.84 4.56 1.96
CA PRO A 32 -7.95 5.33 1.10
C PRO A 32 -7.44 6.56 1.84
N SER A 33 -6.18 6.92 1.57
CA SER A 33 -5.62 8.18 2.04
C SER A 33 -6.25 9.35 1.27
N ALA A 34 -6.25 10.54 1.87
CA ALA A 34 -6.84 11.72 1.23
C ALA A 34 -5.95 12.27 0.09
N PHE A 35 -4.65 12.08 0.19
CA PHE A 35 -3.67 12.45 -0.82
C PHE A 35 -2.37 11.70 -0.53
N GLY A 36 -1.42 11.74 -1.47
CA GLY A 36 -0.15 11.04 -1.29
C GLY A 36 0.89 11.44 -2.32
N ASP A 37 2.03 10.76 -2.27
CA ASP A 37 3.23 11.15 -3.01
C ASP A 37 3.21 10.71 -4.48
N MET A 38 2.28 9.86 -4.88
CA MET A 38 2.22 9.32 -6.24
C MET A 38 1.17 10.03 -7.10
N ALA A 39 1.07 11.36 -6.95
CA ALA A 39 0.16 12.16 -7.76
C ALA A 39 0.58 12.14 -9.24
N VAL A 40 -0.32 11.76 -10.13
CA VAL A 40 -0.08 11.70 -11.57
C VAL A 40 -1.34 12.13 -12.32
N GLY A 41 -1.21 13.13 -13.19
CA GLY A 41 -2.32 13.61 -13.99
C GLY A 41 -3.39 14.30 -13.16
N GLU A 42 -4.64 13.85 -13.31
CA GLU A 42 -5.77 14.38 -12.57
C GLU A 42 -5.90 13.83 -11.16
N ASP A 43 -5.07 12.86 -10.82
CA ASP A 43 -5.07 12.17 -9.55
C ASP A 43 -4.12 12.87 -8.58
N ASP A 44 -4.57 13.17 -7.37
CA ASP A 44 -3.78 13.85 -6.34
C ASP A 44 -2.99 12.86 -5.48
N GLY A 45 -2.88 11.61 -5.90
CA GLY A 45 -2.23 10.57 -5.14
C GLY A 45 -3.10 9.96 -4.05
N ALA A 46 -4.37 10.34 -3.99
CA ALA A 46 -5.31 9.76 -3.04
C ALA A 46 -5.63 8.32 -3.39
N GLY A 47 -5.70 7.45 -2.39
CA GLY A 47 -6.04 6.05 -2.58
C GLY A 47 -5.38 5.13 -1.58
N VAL A 48 -5.33 3.86 -1.91
CA VAL A 48 -4.70 2.83 -1.08
C VAL A 48 -3.29 2.55 -1.61
N TYR A 49 -2.31 2.73 -0.73
CA TYR A 49 -0.92 2.44 -1.04
C TYR A 49 -0.56 1.03 -0.60
N ALA A 50 0.18 0.33 -1.43
CA ALA A 50 0.58 -1.05 -1.18
C ALA A 50 1.88 -1.38 -1.90
N VAL A 51 2.36 -2.59 -1.70
CA VAL A 51 3.47 -3.17 -2.47
C VAL A 51 3.09 -4.60 -2.85
N ARG A 52 3.80 -5.17 -3.82
CA ARG A 52 3.66 -6.59 -4.12
C ARG A 52 4.16 -7.42 -2.94
N ASN A 53 3.73 -8.66 -2.86
CA ASN A 53 4.18 -9.58 -1.79
C ASN A 53 5.64 -10.02 -2.07
N ASP A 54 6.54 -9.10 -1.84
CA ASP A 54 7.97 -9.24 -2.07
C ASP A 54 8.70 -8.77 -0.80
N ALA A 55 9.54 -9.63 -0.26
CA ALA A 55 10.22 -9.37 1.01
C ALA A 55 11.04 -8.08 0.99
N ARG A 56 11.69 -7.76 -0.13
CA ARG A 56 12.52 -6.55 -0.26
C ARG A 56 11.66 -5.29 -0.25
N LEU A 57 10.51 -5.31 -0.93
CA LEU A 57 9.58 -4.18 -0.95
C LEU A 57 8.92 -3.99 0.41
N ILE A 58 8.53 -5.07 1.06
CA ILE A 58 7.96 -5.01 2.40
C ILE A 58 8.96 -4.44 3.39
N GLN A 59 10.23 -4.87 3.32
CA GLN A 59 11.29 -4.35 4.18
C GLN A 59 11.51 -2.86 3.97
N LYS A 60 11.48 -2.41 2.73
CA LYS A 60 11.62 -0.98 2.40
C LYS A 60 10.54 -0.13 3.06
N VAL A 61 9.28 -0.58 2.99
CA VAL A 61 8.17 0.13 3.63
C VAL A 61 8.28 0.04 5.15
N LEU A 62 8.66 -1.11 5.68
CA LEU A 62 8.88 -1.29 7.12
C LEU A 62 9.89 -0.29 7.65
N ASP A 63 11.03 -0.15 6.98
CA ASP A 63 12.07 0.80 7.38
C ASP A 63 11.55 2.23 7.42
N TYR A 64 10.78 2.62 6.40
CA TYR A 64 10.17 3.93 6.36
C TYR A 64 9.19 4.15 7.52
N VAL A 65 8.32 3.20 7.80
CA VAL A 65 7.31 3.30 8.87
C VAL A 65 7.98 3.36 10.24
N VAL A 66 9.00 2.54 10.47
CA VAL A 66 9.75 2.55 11.74
C VAL A 66 10.41 3.90 11.98
N ASP A 67 11.00 4.49 10.93
CA ASP A 67 11.71 5.77 11.05
C ASP A 67 10.78 6.96 11.24
N THR A 68 9.54 6.89 10.75
CA THR A 68 8.68 8.07 10.65
C THR A 68 7.47 8.08 11.59
N GLU A 69 6.93 6.94 11.96
CA GLU A 69 5.58 6.92 12.52
C GLU A 69 5.39 6.11 13.79
N THR A 70 6.22 5.12 14.09
CA THR A 70 5.75 4.13 15.04
C THR A 70 6.54 4.02 16.33
N LEU A 71 5.79 3.77 17.41
CA LEU A 71 6.30 3.32 18.71
C LEU A 71 5.84 1.89 19.03
N GLY A 72 5.11 1.22 18.12
CA GLY A 72 4.56 -0.09 18.33
C GLY A 72 4.98 -1.09 17.25
N TYR A 73 4.27 -2.20 17.21
CA TYR A 73 4.51 -3.21 16.19
C TYR A 73 3.97 -2.76 14.83
N VAL A 74 4.59 -3.30 13.78
CA VAL A 74 4.20 -3.05 12.39
C VAL A 74 3.74 -4.37 11.78
N TYR A 75 2.71 -4.31 10.97
CA TYR A 75 2.06 -5.48 10.39
C TYR A 75 2.00 -5.37 8.87
N ALA A 76 2.17 -6.51 8.21
CA ALA A 76 1.90 -6.66 6.79
C ALA A 76 0.51 -7.27 6.62
N VAL A 77 -0.37 -6.57 5.92
CA VAL A 77 -1.75 -7.03 5.66
C VAL A 77 -1.84 -7.39 4.19
N LYS A 78 -2.03 -8.69 3.91
CA LYS A 78 -2.19 -9.18 2.54
C LYS A 78 -3.66 -9.13 2.15
N PHE A 79 -3.94 -8.55 0.99
CA PHE A 79 -5.30 -8.42 0.50
C PHE A 79 -5.37 -8.69 -1.01
N ARG A 80 -6.56 -8.99 -1.48
CA ARG A 80 -6.84 -9.21 -2.90
C ARG A 80 -7.55 -7.99 -3.47
N TYR A 81 -7.11 -7.57 -4.65
CA TYR A 81 -7.72 -6.47 -5.38
C TYR A 81 -7.90 -6.86 -6.84
N LYS A 82 -9.01 -6.46 -7.41
CA LYS A 82 -9.29 -6.63 -8.84
C LYS A 82 -9.71 -5.28 -9.40
N GLY A 83 -8.96 -4.79 -10.37
CA GLY A 83 -9.24 -3.51 -11.01
C GLY A 83 -7.98 -2.79 -11.45
N ARG A 84 -8.09 -1.49 -11.61
CA ARG A 84 -7.00 -0.65 -12.09
C ARG A 84 -6.14 -0.17 -10.94
N TYR A 85 -4.83 -0.24 -11.12
CA TYR A 85 -3.86 0.29 -10.16
C TYR A 85 -2.59 0.73 -10.89
N ARG A 86 -1.81 1.56 -10.23
CA ARG A 86 -0.53 2.07 -10.76
C ARG A 86 0.64 1.53 -9.97
N GLU A 87 1.71 1.21 -10.67
CA GLU A 87 2.94 0.74 -10.06
C GLU A 87 4.09 1.67 -10.45
N CYS A 88 4.83 2.14 -9.45
CA CYS A 88 6.06 2.89 -9.70
C CYS A 88 7.17 1.90 -10.06
N VAL A 89 7.70 2.00 -11.29
CA VAL A 89 8.71 1.09 -11.81
C VAL A 89 10.12 1.65 -11.77
N ASP A 90 10.33 2.74 -11.05
CA ASP A 90 11.66 3.25 -10.79
C ASP A 90 12.48 2.25 -9.97
N SER A 91 13.79 2.42 -9.99
CA SER A 91 14.70 1.55 -9.22
C SER A 91 14.33 1.53 -7.74
N VAL A 92 14.14 0.32 -7.21
CA VAL A 92 13.82 0.10 -5.79
C VAL A 92 14.96 0.59 -4.89
N GLU A 93 16.20 0.50 -5.36
CA GLU A 93 17.39 0.89 -4.59
C GLU A 93 17.61 2.41 -4.58
N HIS A 94 17.17 3.13 -5.62
CA HIS A 94 17.52 4.53 -5.81
C HIS A 94 16.33 5.49 -5.75
N SER A 95 15.10 4.96 -5.70
CA SER A 95 13.89 5.77 -5.62
C SER A 95 13.13 5.47 -4.34
N SER A 96 12.70 6.52 -3.64
CA SER A 96 11.87 6.36 -2.43
C SER A 96 10.52 5.70 -2.73
N HIS A 97 10.04 5.78 -3.98
CA HIS A 97 8.75 5.24 -4.40
C HIS A 97 8.87 3.97 -5.25
N GLY A 98 10.08 3.53 -5.58
CA GLY A 98 10.28 2.35 -6.42
C GLY A 98 9.58 1.11 -5.86
N GLY A 99 8.72 0.50 -6.67
CA GLY A 99 7.93 -0.67 -6.27
C GLY A 99 6.62 -0.35 -5.58
N TYR A 100 6.34 0.90 -5.26
CA TYR A 100 5.07 1.26 -4.61
C TYR A 100 3.91 1.17 -5.60
N ILE A 101 2.76 0.78 -5.08
CA ILE A 101 1.51 0.66 -5.83
C ILE A 101 0.50 1.61 -5.23
N LEU A 102 -0.24 2.28 -6.09
CA LEU A 102 -1.37 3.12 -5.74
C LEU A 102 -2.63 2.58 -6.41
N ILE A 103 -3.63 2.23 -5.60
CA ILE A 103 -4.98 2.01 -6.08
C ILE A 103 -5.69 3.36 -5.92
N PRO A 104 -5.98 4.07 -7.04
CA PRO A 104 -6.54 5.41 -6.94
C PRO A 104 -7.88 5.42 -6.20
N LYS A 105 -8.14 6.47 -5.46
CA LYS A 105 -9.39 6.62 -4.72
C LYS A 105 -10.62 6.54 -5.62
N SER A 106 -10.49 6.99 -6.88
CA SER A 106 -11.57 6.87 -7.87
C SER A 106 -11.95 5.42 -8.17
N GLU A 107 -10.99 4.48 -8.02
CA GLU A 107 -11.22 3.05 -8.24
C GLU A 107 -11.70 2.34 -6.95
N CYS A 108 -11.43 2.90 -5.79
CA CYS A 108 -11.83 2.33 -4.51
C CYS A 108 -12.26 3.41 -3.52
N PRO A 109 -13.39 4.11 -3.79
CA PRO A 109 -13.79 5.25 -2.96
C PRO A 109 -13.99 4.90 -1.49
N SER A 110 -14.40 3.67 -1.20
CA SER A 110 -14.59 3.17 0.17
C SER A 110 -13.41 2.35 0.66
N GLY A 111 -12.31 2.30 -0.10
CA GLY A 111 -11.13 1.52 0.23
C GLY A 111 -11.28 0.04 -0.10
N ILE A 112 -10.43 -0.78 0.50
CA ILE A 112 -10.43 -2.23 0.33
C ILE A 112 -11.31 -2.83 1.43
N PRO A 113 -12.40 -3.53 1.08
CA PRO A 113 -13.29 -4.09 2.11
C PRO A 113 -12.59 -5.18 2.92
N ALA A 114 -12.98 -5.32 4.16
CA ALA A 114 -12.40 -6.31 5.08
C ALA A 114 -12.49 -7.74 4.53
N LYS A 115 -13.53 -8.06 3.76
CA LYS A 115 -13.71 -9.39 3.15
C LYS A 115 -12.60 -9.76 2.17
N ASP A 116 -11.88 -8.78 1.61
CA ASP A 116 -10.81 -9.01 0.66
C ASP A 116 -9.43 -9.11 1.33
N ILE A 117 -9.37 -8.96 2.65
CA ILE A 117 -8.15 -9.21 3.42
C ILE A 117 -7.96 -10.72 3.55
N ILE A 118 -6.77 -11.19 3.15
CA ILE A 118 -6.44 -12.61 3.14
C ILE A 118 -5.80 -13.03 4.46
N SER A 119 -4.82 -12.26 4.93
CA SER A 119 -4.05 -12.59 6.12
C SER A 119 -3.29 -11.35 6.60
N TYR A 120 -2.73 -11.46 7.79
CA TYR A 120 -1.81 -10.44 8.29
C TYR A 120 -0.72 -11.12 9.13
N ARG A 121 0.42 -10.46 9.24
CA ARG A 121 1.52 -10.92 10.09
C ARG A 121 2.30 -9.75 10.66
N ARG A 122 2.84 -9.93 11.86
CA ARG A 122 3.72 -8.94 12.47
C ARG A 122 5.09 -8.99 11.78
N LEU A 123 5.61 -7.83 11.47
CA LEU A 123 6.95 -7.69 10.90
C LEU A 123 7.97 -7.51 12.02
N MET A 124 9.17 -8.00 11.80
CA MET A 124 10.28 -7.80 12.74
C MET A 124 10.82 -6.38 12.59
N THR A 125 10.86 -5.67 13.68
CA THR A 125 11.37 -4.30 13.74
C THR A 125 12.66 -4.23 14.54
#